data_18116982453e641161776fa2a54b949f
#
_entry.id   18116982453e641161776fa2a54b949f
#
_cell.length_a   1.000
_cell.length_b   1.000
_cell.length_c   1.000
_cell.angle_alpha   90.00
_cell.angle_beta   90.00
_cell.angle_gamma   90.00
#
_symmetry.space_group_name_H-M   'P 1'
#
loop_
_entity.id
_entity.type
_entity.pdbx_description
1 polymer ?
#
loop_
_entity_poly.entity_id
_entity_poly.type
_entity_poly.pdbx_seq_one_letter_code
_entity_poly.pdbx_strand_id
1 'polypeptide(L)'
;MMLDQNDVSELAKLLCIRDKDGRAELRIGLLATMFVTEPWTRPAREAVTDAAEEYLRRFRDHLRWAKSQTSHIHPINGEKVPFPREWLPQHEDGKSWQFGFHGGESDEAASEFQVSGYGSDNVKKGRGFFQFYLPLTWLAEHPGSTFHNLVLNFAKRLRPLSGYAGVGILESIDFDARQKSGETVREIAERFPGLEVEHCIGHNIYVEKGIKGVNWLTLLGDRWVQEIGGLDYLRIRLGDDFKLSPYEGGLMIQAGPKPQIGDVTANRWPQHYVTLAKVLKPIQVKVHGAFHRNDPMGVQKRMDHAASLAWLFRFDGK
;
A
#
# COMPACT_ATOMS: atom_id res chain seq x y z
N MET A 1 24.34 1.39 -0.05
CA MET A 1 23.35 0.41 -0.51
C MET A 1 22.20 0.42 0.50
N MET A 2 20.95 0.57 0.05
CA MET A 2 19.81 0.90 0.92
C MET A 2 19.08 -0.31 1.53
N LEU A 3 19.31 -1.52 1.06
CA LEU A 3 18.87 -2.79 1.64
C LEU A 3 20.08 -3.57 2.15
N ASP A 4 19.86 -4.58 2.99
CA ASP A 4 20.90 -5.56 3.32
C ASP A 4 21.39 -6.25 2.05
N GLN A 5 22.70 -6.56 1.95
CA GLN A 5 23.24 -7.19 0.73
C GLN A 5 22.58 -8.55 0.43
N ASN A 6 22.25 -9.30 1.47
CA ASN A 6 21.56 -10.58 1.31
C ASN A 6 20.12 -10.39 0.82
N ASP A 7 19.43 -9.33 1.30
CA ASP A 7 18.09 -8.99 0.86
C ASP A 7 18.07 -8.56 -0.61
N VAL A 8 19.07 -7.82 -1.06
CA VAL A 8 19.20 -7.39 -2.48
C VAL A 8 19.35 -8.58 -3.42
N SER A 9 20.17 -9.57 -3.07
CA SER A 9 20.39 -10.74 -3.92
C SER A 9 19.13 -11.60 -4.08
N GLU A 10 18.38 -11.80 -3.00
CA GLU A 10 17.13 -12.57 -3.06
C GLU A 10 16.01 -11.79 -3.74
N LEU A 11 15.88 -10.50 -3.45
CA LEU A 11 14.90 -9.64 -4.14
C LEU A 11 15.17 -9.51 -5.63
N ALA A 12 16.43 -9.51 -6.06
CA ALA A 12 16.77 -9.42 -7.48
C ALA A 12 16.10 -10.54 -8.31
N LYS A 13 15.91 -11.72 -7.71
CA LYS A 13 15.22 -12.85 -8.34
C LYS A 13 13.69 -12.67 -8.41
N LEU A 14 13.14 -11.82 -7.56
CA LEU A 14 11.70 -11.61 -7.39
C LEU A 14 11.22 -10.27 -7.96
N LEU A 15 12.12 -9.42 -8.48
CA LEU A 15 11.76 -8.08 -8.97
C LEU A 15 10.65 -8.09 -10.02
N CYS A 16 10.58 -9.14 -10.84
CA CYS A 16 9.50 -9.34 -11.78
C CYS A 16 9.25 -10.85 -11.96
N ILE A 17 8.12 -11.30 -11.47
CA ILE A 17 7.64 -12.68 -11.69
C ILE A 17 6.68 -12.64 -12.87
N ARG A 18 6.90 -13.58 -13.81
CA ARG A 18 6.09 -13.70 -15.02
C ARG A 18 5.22 -14.93 -14.97
N ASP A 19 4.01 -14.82 -15.49
CA ASP A 19 3.13 -15.97 -15.70
C ASP A 19 3.60 -16.82 -16.88
N LYS A 20 2.90 -17.92 -17.14
CA LYS A 20 3.20 -18.87 -18.24
C LYS A 20 3.16 -18.22 -19.63
N ASP A 21 2.47 -17.11 -19.79
CA ASP A 21 2.31 -16.38 -21.04
C ASP A 21 3.36 -15.25 -21.16
N GLY A 22 4.29 -15.16 -20.19
CA GLY A 22 5.39 -14.19 -20.14
C GLY A 22 5.00 -12.79 -19.65
N ARG A 23 3.75 -12.59 -19.21
CA ARG A 23 3.26 -11.32 -18.67
C ARG A 23 3.75 -11.14 -17.23
N ALA A 24 4.09 -9.91 -16.84
CA ALA A 24 4.41 -9.59 -15.47
C ALA A 24 3.20 -9.82 -14.55
N GLU A 25 3.22 -10.93 -13.81
CA GLU A 25 2.20 -11.31 -12.84
C GLU A 25 2.33 -10.50 -11.55
N LEU A 26 3.55 -10.42 -11.04
CA LEU A 26 3.91 -9.70 -9.82
C LEU A 26 5.20 -8.93 -10.00
N ARG A 27 5.37 -7.86 -9.23
CA ARG A 27 6.63 -7.15 -9.08
C ARG A 27 6.91 -6.89 -7.59
N ILE A 28 8.18 -6.75 -7.24
CA ILE A 28 8.59 -6.22 -5.95
C ILE A 28 9.03 -4.78 -6.15
N GLY A 29 8.44 -3.88 -5.37
CA GLY A 29 8.73 -2.46 -5.47
C GLY A 29 8.31 -1.68 -4.23
N LEU A 30 8.32 -0.37 -4.35
CA LEU A 30 7.82 0.52 -3.31
C LEU A 30 6.32 0.74 -3.49
N LEU A 31 5.60 0.69 -2.41
CA LEU A 31 4.19 1.06 -2.39
C LEU A 31 3.88 1.98 -1.22
N ALA A 32 2.83 2.76 -1.36
CA ALA A 32 2.23 3.52 -0.28
C ALA A 32 0.72 3.51 -0.42
N THR A 33 0.02 3.23 0.69
CA THR A 33 -1.44 3.27 0.77
C THR A 33 -1.86 4.12 1.96
N MET A 34 -2.77 5.05 1.71
CA MET A 34 -3.31 5.99 2.69
C MET A 34 -4.82 5.91 2.70
N PHE A 35 -5.40 5.60 3.84
CA PHE A 35 -6.86 5.49 3.99
C PHE A 35 -7.43 6.84 4.41
N VAL A 36 -8.29 7.40 3.56
CA VAL A 36 -8.89 8.71 3.76
C VAL A 36 -10.31 8.59 4.30
N THR A 37 -10.68 9.53 5.19
CA THR A 37 -12.02 9.64 5.72
C THR A 37 -12.90 10.46 4.80
N GLU A 38 -14.21 10.23 4.85
CA GLU A 38 -15.22 11.02 4.15
C GLU A 38 -14.93 11.27 2.64
N PRO A 39 -14.52 10.22 1.89
CA PRO A 39 -14.06 10.37 0.49
C PRO A 39 -15.16 10.89 -0.44
N TRP A 40 -16.43 10.87 0.01
CA TRP A 40 -17.58 11.42 -0.71
C TRP A 40 -17.70 12.92 -0.62
N THR A 41 -16.93 13.59 0.22
CA THR A 41 -16.94 15.05 0.36
C THR A 41 -16.03 15.72 -0.66
N ARG A 42 -16.38 16.93 -1.07
CA ARG A 42 -15.56 17.71 -2.00
C ARG A 42 -14.15 17.99 -1.46
N PRO A 43 -13.93 18.41 -0.18
CA PRO A 43 -12.57 18.61 0.32
C PRO A 43 -11.68 17.37 0.25
N ALA A 44 -12.23 16.18 0.56
CA ALA A 44 -11.47 14.93 0.46
C ALA A 44 -11.11 14.60 -1.01
N ARG A 45 -12.05 14.82 -1.96
CA ARG A 45 -11.78 14.62 -3.38
C ARG A 45 -10.74 15.59 -3.92
N GLU A 46 -10.77 16.85 -3.50
CA GLU A 46 -9.76 17.85 -3.86
C GLU A 46 -8.38 17.45 -3.34
N ALA A 47 -8.26 17.00 -2.10
CA ALA A 47 -7.01 16.51 -1.51
C ALA A 47 -6.44 15.29 -2.27
N VAL A 48 -7.32 14.33 -2.62
CA VAL A 48 -6.92 13.16 -3.43
C VAL A 48 -6.52 13.55 -4.83
N THR A 49 -7.24 14.50 -5.44
CA THR A 49 -6.90 15.06 -6.76
C THR A 49 -5.52 15.70 -6.76
N ASP A 50 -5.22 16.52 -5.76
CA ASP A 50 -3.92 17.20 -5.64
C ASP A 50 -2.78 16.18 -5.42
N ALA A 51 -3.03 15.10 -4.67
CA ALA A 51 -2.05 14.02 -4.51
C ALA A 51 -1.82 13.26 -5.81
N ALA A 52 -2.90 12.96 -6.55
CA ALA A 52 -2.81 12.30 -7.86
C ALA A 52 -2.04 13.16 -8.88
N GLU A 53 -2.33 14.46 -8.96
CA GLU A 53 -1.64 15.40 -9.84
C GLU A 53 -0.15 15.51 -9.52
N GLU A 54 0.22 15.51 -8.23
CA GLU A 54 1.63 15.51 -7.82
C GLU A 54 2.36 14.27 -8.32
N TYR A 55 1.71 13.08 -8.23
CA TYR A 55 2.25 11.84 -8.78
C TYR A 55 2.33 11.89 -10.31
N LEU A 56 1.25 12.27 -10.99
CA LEU A 56 1.17 12.35 -12.44
C LEU A 56 2.19 13.33 -13.02
N ARG A 57 2.39 14.49 -12.38
CA ARG A 57 3.39 15.47 -12.80
C ARG A 57 4.82 14.90 -12.82
N ARG A 58 5.12 13.96 -11.94
CA ARG A 58 6.45 13.34 -11.82
C ARG A 58 6.64 12.11 -12.70
N PHE A 59 5.58 11.32 -12.89
CA PHE A 59 5.69 9.95 -13.41
C PHE A 59 4.80 9.65 -14.61
N ARG A 60 4.16 10.66 -15.21
CA ARG A 60 3.22 10.47 -16.33
C ARG A 60 3.81 9.71 -17.51
N ASP A 61 5.07 9.95 -17.83
CA ASP A 61 5.75 9.32 -18.99
C ASP A 61 5.95 7.82 -18.82
N HIS A 62 5.82 7.31 -17.59
CA HIS A 62 5.86 5.89 -17.28
C HIS A 62 4.49 5.21 -17.31
N LEU A 63 3.40 5.96 -17.49
CA LEU A 63 2.04 5.42 -17.46
C LEU A 63 1.54 5.17 -18.86
N ARG A 64 0.87 4.04 -19.06
CA ARG A 64 0.37 3.56 -20.36
C ARG A 64 -1.12 3.29 -20.37
N TRP A 65 -1.68 2.94 -19.21
CA TRP A 65 -3.04 2.47 -19.06
C TRP A 65 -3.79 3.29 -17.99
N ALA A 66 -5.07 3.48 -18.23
CA ALA A 66 -5.97 4.14 -17.29
C ALA A 66 -7.19 3.29 -17.02
N LYS A 67 -7.53 3.13 -15.74
CA LYS A 67 -8.74 2.48 -15.27
C LYS A 67 -9.82 3.54 -15.03
N SER A 68 -10.91 3.44 -15.77
CA SER A 68 -12.06 4.33 -15.65
C SER A 68 -12.95 4.00 -14.45
N GLN A 69 -13.96 4.83 -14.20
CA GLN A 69 -14.98 4.59 -13.18
C GLN A 69 -15.77 3.29 -13.40
N THR A 70 -15.90 2.84 -14.64
CA THR A 70 -16.57 1.59 -15.00
C THR A 70 -15.70 0.35 -14.85
N SER A 71 -14.50 0.49 -14.28
CA SER A 71 -13.49 -0.56 -14.10
C SER A 71 -12.84 -1.09 -15.38
N HIS A 72 -13.20 -0.59 -16.55
CA HIS A 72 -12.50 -0.88 -17.78
C HIS A 72 -11.13 -0.21 -17.82
N ILE A 73 -10.14 -0.91 -18.36
CA ILE A 73 -8.78 -0.41 -18.52
C ILE A 73 -8.58 -0.08 -20.01
N HIS A 74 -8.09 1.13 -20.27
CA HIS A 74 -7.89 1.67 -21.62
C HIS A 74 -6.47 2.19 -21.79
N PRO A 75 -5.86 2.12 -22.99
CA PRO A 75 -4.59 2.79 -23.26
C PRO A 75 -4.75 4.32 -23.15
N ILE A 76 -3.80 4.98 -22.50
CA ILE A 76 -3.84 6.44 -22.32
C ILE A 76 -3.75 7.19 -23.67
N ASN A 77 -3.06 6.59 -24.65
CA ASN A 77 -2.82 7.22 -25.98
C ASN A 77 -3.94 6.97 -27.00
N GLY A 78 -4.98 6.21 -26.68
CA GLY A 78 -6.02 5.82 -27.65
C GLY A 78 -7.31 6.64 -27.54
N GLU A 79 -7.81 6.83 -26.34
CA GLU A 79 -9.00 7.60 -26.03
C GLU A 79 -8.66 8.71 -25.03
N LYS A 80 -9.44 9.79 -25.05
CA LYS A 80 -9.28 10.85 -24.05
C LYS A 80 -9.80 10.33 -22.71
N VAL A 81 -8.94 9.67 -21.95
CA VAL A 81 -9.25 9.30 -20.56
C VAL A 81 -9.07 10.52 -19.67
N PRO A 82 -10.13 11.00 -19.00
CA PRO A 82 -10.02 12.19 -18.16
C PRO A 82 -9.14 11.90 -16.94
N PHE A 83 -8.21 12.81 -16.66
CA PHE A 83 -7.42 12.77 -15.44
C PHE A 83 -8.23 13.23 -14.23
N PRO A 84 -7.87 12.85 -13.00
CA PRO A 84 -8.65 13.19 -11.81
C PRO A 84 -9.00 14.66 -11.69
N ARG A 85 -8.10 15.58 -12.06
CA ARG A 85 -8.32 17.03 -12.03
C ARG A 85 -9.51 17.48 -12.88
N GLU A 86 -9.79 16.78 -13.97
CA GLU A 86 -10.82 17.17 -14.93
C GLU A 86 -12.25 16.88 -14.42
N TRP A 87 -12.42 15.96 -13.46
CA TRP A 87 -13.75 15.50 -13.05
C TRP A 87 -13.94 15.27 -11.55
N LEU A 88 -12.92 14.78 -10.83
CA LEU A 88 -13.07 14.32 -9.45
C LEU A 88 -13.50 15.43 -8.48
N PRO A 89 -12.97 16.67 -8.54
CA PRO A 89 -13.43 17.76 -7.66
C PRO A 89 -14.92 18.11 -7.81
N GLN A 90 -15.46 17.96 -9.04
CA GLN A 90 -16.85 18.25 -9.37
C GLN A 90 -17.78 17.02 -9.28
N HIS A 91 -17.22 15.86 -8.92
CA HIS A 91 -18.03 14.66 -8.75
C HIS A 91 -19.10 14.88 -7.67
N GLU A 92 -20.28 14.29 -7.85
CA GLU A 92 -21.42 14.45 -6.95
C GLU A 92 -21.09 13.94 -5.54
N ASP A 93 -21.44 14.75 -4.53
CA ASP A 93 -21.29 14.33 -3.12
C ASP A 93 -22.14 13.10 -2.82
N GLY A 94 -21.61 12.20 -2.00
CA GLY A 94 -22.31 10.95 -1.65
C GLY A 94 -22.25 9.87 -2.72
N LYS A 95 -21.54 10.06 -3.82
CA LYS A 95 -21.31 9.04 -4.85
C LYS A 95 -19.93 8.43 -4.74
N SER A 96 -19.83 7.14 -5.04
CA SER A 96 -18.54 6.45 -5.14
C SER A 96 -17.77 6.91 -6.38
N TRP A 97 -16.47 6.88 -6.29
CA TRP A 97 -15.57 7.21 -7.38
C TRP A 97 -14.34 6.32 -7.35
N GLN A 98 -13.73 6.11 -8.51
CA GLN A 98 -12.44 5.46 -8.63
C GLN A 98 -11.66 5.98 -9.83
N PHE A 99 -10.36 5.90 -9.73
CA PHE A 99 -9.43 6.06 -10.84
C PHE A 99 -8.21 5.18 -10.64
N GLY A 100 -7.51 4.91 -11.73
CA GLY A 100 -6.22 4.22 -11.68
C GLY A 100 -5.44 4.46 -12.95
N PHE A 101 -4.12 4.61 -12.81
CA PHE A 101 -3.17 4.73 -13.91
C PHE A 101 -2.00 3.83 -13.64
N HIS A 102 -1.53 3.07 -14.62
CA HIS A 102 -0.37 2.21 -14.45
C HIS A 102 0.48 2.09 -15.73
N GLY A 103 1.74 1.71 -15.55
CA GLY A 103 2.73 1.57 -16.62
C GLY A 103 3.03 0.14 -17.04
N GLY A 104 2.14 -0.81 -16.76
CA GLY A 104 2.31 -2.21 -17.14
C GLY A 104 2.53 -2.42 -18.64
N GLU A 105 3.16 -3.53 -19.00
CA GLU A 105 3.37 -3.91 -20.41
C GLU A 105 2.06 -4.29 -21.12
N SER A 106 1.02 -4.63 -20.36
CA SER A 106 -0.36 -4.79 -20.82
C SER A 106 -1.32 -4.24 -19.76
N ASP A 107 -2.61 -4.17 -20.06
CA ASP A 107 -3.68 -3.73 -19.17
C ASP A 107 -3.83 -4.58 -17.91
N GLU A 108 -3.52 -5.87 -17.99
CA GLU A 108 -3.55 -6.82 -16.86
C GLU A 108 -2.19 -6.98 -16.15
N ALA A 109 -1.09 -6.43 -16.68
CA ALA A 109 0.24 -6.64 -16.12
C ALA A 109 0.46 -5.87 -14.83
N ALA A 110 1.18 -6.47 -13.88
CA ALA A 110 1.70 -5.78 -12.70
C ALA A 110 2.68 -4.68 -13.11
N SER A 111 2.63 -3.56 -12.41
CA SER A 111 3.39 -2.36 -12.77
C SER A 111 4.19 -1.81 -11.59
N GLU A 112 5.38 -1.29 -11.87
CA GLU A 112 6.18 -0.55 -10.88
C GLU A 112 5.72 0.91 -10.73
N PHE A 113 5.07 1.46 -11.77
CA PHE A 113 4.48 2.80 -11.71
C PHE A 113 2.97 2.67 -11.75
N GLN A 114 2.33 3.04 -10.66
CA GLN A 114 0.88 3.03 -10.53
C GLN A 114 0.44 4.12 -9.58
N VAL A 115 -0.68 4.75 -9.89
CA VAL A 115 -1.42 5.60 -8.95
C VAL A 115 -2.89 5.25 -9.06
N SER A 116 -3.55 5.10 -7.93
CA SER A 116 -4.98 4.79 -7.87
C SER A 116 -5.65 5.45 -6.68
N GLY A 117 -6.93 5.69 -6.82
CA GLY A 117 -7.77 6.19 -5.74
C GLY A 117 -9.18 5.61 -5.83
N TYR A 118 -9.78 5.49 -4.68
CA TYR A 118 -11.15 5.03 -4.52
C TYR A 118 -11.84 5.76 -3.37
N GLY A 119 -13.09 6.13 -3.56
CA GLY A 119 -13.98 6.63 -2.52
C GLY A 119 -15.31 5.92 -2.54
N SER A 120 -15.74 5.43 -1.38
CA SER A 120 -17.04 4.81 -1.21
C SER A 120 -18.14 5.88 -1.09
N ASP A 121 -19.35 5.56 -1.55
CA ASP A 121 -20.59 6.32 -1.35
C ASP A 121 -21.26 6.03 0.01
N ASN A 122 -20.76 5.05 0.75
CA ASN A 122 -21.38 4.65 2.02
C ASN A 122 -20.99 5.60 3.16
N VAL A 123 -21.79 6.62 3.37
CA VAL A 123 -21.62 7.66 4.41
C VAL A 123 -21.47 7.06 5.82
N LYS A 124 -22.06 5.90 6.11
CA LYS A 124 -22.00 5.27 7.43
C LYS A 124 -20.77 4.41 7.64
N LYS A 125 -20.20 3.84 6.59
CA LYS A 125 -19.07 2.89 6.66
C LYS A 125 -18.01 3.16 5.59
N GLY A 126 -18.27 4.09 4.70
CA GLY A 126 -17.43 4.35 3.54
C GLY A 126 -16.13 5.03 3.94
N ARG A 127 -15.07 4.50 3.43
CA ARG A 127 -13.73 5.07 3.46
C ARG A 127 -13.21 5.06 2.05
N GLY A 128 -12.15 5.78 1.82
CA GLY A 128 -11.43 5.78 0.57
C GLY A 128 -9.97 5.48 0.81
N PHE A 129 -9.26 5.31 -0.26
CA PHE A 129 -7.81 5.24 -0.23
C PHE A 129 -7.19 5.99 -1.40
N PHE A 130 -5.97 6.41 -1.18
CA PHE A 130 -5.03 6.83 -2.20
C PHE A 130 -3.82 5.90 -2.14
N GLN A 131 -3.39 5.39 -3.29
CA GLN A 131 -2.30 4.44 -3.40
C GLN A 131 -1.37 4.80 -4.54
N PHE A 132 -0.07 4.58 -4.37
CA PHE A 132 0.88 4.66 -5.47
C PHE A 132 2.00 3.65 -5.34
N TYR A 133 2.61 3.31 -6.48
CA TYR A 133 3.76 2.42 -6.60
C TYR A 133 4.93 3.15 -7.27
N LEU A 134 6.14 2.75 -6.89
CA LEU A 134 7.39 3.16 -7.52
C LEU A 134 8.33 1.95 -7.64
N PRO A 135 9.26 1.94 -8.62
CA PRO A 135 10.26 0.90 -8.71
C PRO A 135 11.16 0.88 -7.47
N LEU A 136 11.65 -0.31 -7.11
CA LEU A 136 12.54 -0.46 -5.96
C LEU A 136 13.86 0.32 -6.18
N THR A 137 14.30 0.46 -7.44
CA THR A 137 15.49 1.24 -7.84
C THR A 137 15.39 2.71 -7.41
N TRP A 138 14.18 3.24 -7.23
CA TRP A 138 13.96 4.60 -6.73
C TRP A 138 14.75 4.91 -5.45
N LEU A 139 14.88 3.94 -4.55
CA LEU A 139 15.65 4.12 -3.30
C LEU A 139 17.14 4.32 -3.55
N ALA A 140 17.69 3.70 -4.60
CA ALA A 140 19.11 3.83 -4.95
C ALA A 140 19.36 5.10 -5.78
N GLU A 141 18.46 5.43 -6.68
CA GLU A 141 18.55 6.60 -7.57
C GLU A 141 18.29 7.92 -6.82
N HIS A 142 17.53 7.86 -5.73
CA HIS A 142 17.15 9.01 -4.92
C HIS A 142 17.55 8.77 -3.45
N PRO A 143 18.85 8.81 -3.14
CA PRO A 143 19.36 8.55 -1.80
C PRO A 143 18.85 9.58 -0.78
N GLY A 144 18.87 9.20 0.48
CA GLY A 144 18.38 10.01 1.57
C GLY A 144 16.91 9.79 1.87
N SER A 145 16.20 10.83 2.28
CA SER A 145 14.82 10.73 2.74
C SER A 145 13.76 10.99 1.66
N THR A 146 14.10 10.83 0.35
CA THR A 146 13.20 11.24 -0.74
C THR A 146 11.88 10.48 -0.74
N PHE A 147 11.90 9.14 -0.56
CA PHE A 147 10.65 8.37 -0.45
C PHE A 147 9.87 8.71 0.82
N HIS A 148 10.57 8.82 1.96
CA HIS A 148 9.98 9.29 3.21
C HIS A 148 9.29 10.66 3.04
N ASN A 149 9.98 11.62 2.41
CA ASN A 149 9.45 12.96 2.20
C ASN A 149 8.24 12.97 1.25
N LEU A 150 8.27 12.13 0.20
CA LEU A 150 7.14 11.97 -0.72
C LEU A 150 5.90 11.45 0.01
N VAL A 151 6.05 10.38 0.81
CA VAL A 151 4.97 9.81 1.62
C VAL A 151 4.46 10.83 2.64
N LEU A 152 5.37 11.54 3.33
CA LEU A 152 5.00 12.55 4.32
C LEU A 152 4.25 13.73 3.68
N ASN A 153 4.65 14.16 2.48
CA ASN A 153 3.96 15.23 1.75
C ASN A 153 2.52 14.83 1.36
N PHE A 154 2.33 13.59 0.93
CA PHE A 154 0.99 13.07 0.69
C PHE A 154 0.19 12.93 1.98
N ALA A 155 0.80 12.46 3.07
CA ALA A 155 0.13 12.36 4.37
C ALA A 155 -0.33 13.73 4.91
N LYS A 156 0.48 14.77 4.80
CA LYS A 156 0.09 16.15 5.16
C LYS A 156 -1.12 16.66 4.39
N ARG A 157 -1.24 16.27 3.12
CA ARG A 157 -2.32 16.70 2.23
C ARG A 157 -3.60 15.91 2.45
N LEU A 158 -3.46 14.57 2.57
CA LEU A 158 -4.57 13.64 2.67
C LEU A 158 -5.11 13.47 4.10
N ARG A 159 -4.28 13.77 5.13
CA ARG A 159 -4.58 13.54 6.55
C ARG A 159 -5.22 12.16 6.79
N PRO A 160 -4.53 11.07 6.42
CA PRO A 160 -5.13 9.75 6.43
C PRO A 160 -5.47 9.28 7.86
N LEU A 161 -6.54 8.51 7.98
CA LEU A 161 -6.87 7.82 9.22
C LEU A 161 -5.79 6.82 9.62
N SER A 162 -5.27 6.10 8.63
CA SER A 162 -4.10 5.22 8.75
C SER A 162 -3.48 4.98 7.37
N GLY A 163 -2.29 4.40 7.35
CA GLY A 163 -1.61 4.04 6.11
C GLY A 163 -0.32 3.32 6.36
N TYR A 164 0.27 2.84 5.30
CA TYR A 164 1.57 2.20 5.31
C TYR A 164 2.32 2.46 4.01
N ALA A 165 3.64 2.46 4.08
CA ALA A 165 4.48 2.54 2.90
C ALA A 165 5.81 1.83 3.12
N GLY A 166 6.34 1.23 2.07
CA GLY A 166 7.61 0.49 2.09
C GLY A 166 7.75 -0.43 0.90
N VAL A 167 8.52 -1.51 1.08
CA VAL A 167 8.68 -2.54 0.06
C VAL A 167 7.51 -3.52 0.14
N GLY A 168 6.95 -3.88 -1.00
CA GLY A 168 5.84 -4.81 -1.05
C GLY A 168 5.69 -5.51 -2.39
N ILE A 169 4.70 -6.38 -2.44
CA ILE A 169 4.30 -7.12 -3.62
C ILE A 169 3.33 -6.24 -4.40
N LEU A 170 3.73 -5.87 -5.61
CA LEU A 170 2.95 -5.04 -6.53
C LEU A 170 2.18 -5.97 -7.46
N GLU A 171 0.86 -5.97 -7.31
CA GLU A 171 -0.06 -6.77 -8.10
C GLU A 171 -0.70 -5.94 -9.20
N SER A 172 -1.35 -6.61 -10.16
CA SER A 172 -2.13 -5.94 -11.19
C SER A 172 -3.25 -5.08 -10.60
N ILE A 173 -3.55 -3.96 -11.25
CA ILE A 173 -4.74 -3.15 -10.97
C ILE A 173 -6.03 -3.83 -11.47
N ASP A 174 -5.90 -4.76 -12.42
CA ASP A 174 -7.00 -5.61 -12.86
C ASP A 174 -7.34 -6.64 -11.78
N PHE A 175 -8.63 -6.73 -11.49
CA PHE A 175 -9.10 -7.58 -10.39
C PHE A 175 -8.90 -9.08 -10.67
N ASP A 176 -9.20 -9.53 -11.88
CA ASP A 176 -9.15 -10.97 -12.21
C ASP A 176 -7.70 -11.44 -12.37
N ALA A 177 -6.83 -10.62 -12.97
CA ALA A 177 -5.40 -10.88 -13.01
C ALA A 177 -4.81 -10.98 -11.60
N ARG A 178 -5.17 -10.06 -10.71
CA ARG A 178 -4.77 -10.09 -9.30
C ARG A 178 -5.23 -11.36 -8.58
N GLN A 179 -6.45 -11.84 -8.83
CA GLN A 179 -6.93 -13.07 -8.19
C GLN A 179 -6.15 -14.32 -8.63
N LYS A 180 -5.59 -14.32 -9.84
CA LYS A 180 -4.78 -15.44 -10.36
C LYS A 180 -3.42 -15.54 -9.65
N SER A 181 -2.84 -14.43 -9.22
CA SER A 181 -1.52 -14.38 -8.56
C SER A 181 -1.51 -14.84 -7.09
N GLY A 182 -2.66 -15.13 -6.52
CA GLY A 182 -2.82 -15.34 -5.07
C GLY A 182 -1.98 -16.48 -4.47
N GLU A 183 -1.60 -17.50 -5.22
CA GLU A 183 -0.71 -18.56 -4.78
C GLU A 183 0.73 -18.04 -4.69
N THR A 184 1.22 -17.41 -5.73
CA THR A 184 2.57 -16.81 -5.78
C THR A 184 2.73 -15.72 -4.71
N VAL A 185 1.69 -14.88 -4.50
CA VAL A 185 1.67 -13.88 -3.41
C VAL A 185 1.84 -14.55 -2.06
N ARG A 186 1.12 -15.65 -1.82
CA ARG A 186 1.19 -16.38 -0.55
C ARG A 186 2.58 -16.91 -0.28
N GLU A 187 3.20 -17.60 -1.24
CA GLU A 187 4.54 -18.17 -1.11
C GLU A 187 5.59 -17.10 -0.77
N ILE A 188 5.54 -15.96 -1.47
CA ILE A 188 6.45 -14.85 -1.24
C ILE A 188 6.21 -14.23 0.14
N ALA A 189 4.97 -13.98 0.50
CA ALA A 189 4.60 -13.33 1.75
C ALA A 189 4.90 -14.20 2.99
N GLU A 190 4.75 -15.51 2.88
CA GLU A 190 5.11 -16.47 3.94
C GLU A 190 6.63 -16.53 4.17
N ARG A 191 7.44 -16.36 3.11
CA ARG A 191 8.89 -16.35 3.20
C ARG A 191 9.45 -15.00 3.65
N PHE A 192 8.93 -13.89 3.14
CA PHE A 192 9.47 -12.55 3.34
C PHE A 192 8.50 -11.66 4.15
N PRO A 193 8.50 -11.78 5.48
CA PRO A 193 7.46 -11.18 6.34
C PRO A 193 7.49 -9.65 6.38
N GLY A 194 8.56 -9.01 5.91
CA GLY A 194 8.64 -7.55 5.82
C GLY A 194 8.04 -6.96 4.55
N LEU A 195 7.71 -7.80 3.54
CA LEU A 195 7.01 -7.34 2.36
C LEU A 195 5.54 -7.03 2.69
N GLU A 196 5.04 -5.93 2.16
CA GLU A 196 3.61 -5.62 2.20
C GLU A 196 2.85 -6.48 1.19
N VAL A 197 1.72 -7.04 1.61
CA VAL A 197 0.72 -7.63 0.73
C VAL A 197 -0.44 -6.65 0.64
N GLU A 198 -0.63 -6.09 -0.53
CA GLU A 198 -1.63 -5.04 -0.71
C GLU A 198 -3.06 -5.59 -0.78
N HIS A 199 -3.96 -4.99 -0.02
CA HIS A 199 -5.39 -5.27 -0.11
C HIS A 199 -6.23 -4.05 0.33
N CYS A 200 -5.99 -2.91 -0.31
CA CYS A 200 -6.59 -1.62 0.07
C CYS A 200 -8.13 -1.65 0.05
N ILE A 201 -8.75 -2.23 -0.97
CA ILE A 201 -10.22 -2.32 -1.07
C ILE A 201 -10.80 -3.11 0.10
N GLY A 202 -10.22 -4.27 0.42
CA GLY A 202 -10.70 -5.10 1.53
C GLY A 202 -10.42 -4.47 2.89
N HIS A 203 -9.23 -3.91 3.10
CA HIS A 203 -8.90 -3.26 4.38
C HIS A 203 -9.74 -2.00 4.62
N ASN A 204 -10.16 -1.31 3.57
CA ASN A 204 -11.01 -0.12 3.65
C ASN A 204 -12.28 -0.34 4.51
N ILE A 205 -12.79 -1.57 4.56
CA ILE A 205 -13.95 -1.97 5.39
C ILE A 205 -13.60 -2.00 6.89
N TYR A 206 -12.34 -2.25 7.21
CA TYR A 206 -11.86 -2.48 8.59
C TYR A 206 -11.10 -1.30 9.19
N VAL A 207 -10.74 -0.30 8.40
CA VAL A 207 -9.84 0.80 8.79
C VAL A 207 -10.33 1.60 10.02
N GLU A 208 -11.62 1.62 10.30
CA GLU A 208 -12.20 2.20 11.52
C GLU A 208 -12.03 1.32 12.77
N LYS A 209 -11.72 0.05 12.59
CA LYS A 209 -11.54 -0.91 13.68
C LYS A 209 -10.09 -1.04 14.11
N GLY A 210 -9.17 -0.48 13.33
CA GLY A 210 -7.75 -0.51 13.61
C GLY A 210 -6.90 -0.35 12.35
N ILE A 211 -5.59 -0.26 12.55
CA ILE A 211 -4.61 -0.27 11.46
C ILE A 211 -4.44 -1.69 10.91
N LYS A 212 -4.11 -1.83 9.64
CA LYS A 212 -3.84 -3.13 9.01
C LYS A 212 -2.62 -3.82 9.64
N GLY A 213 -1.55 -3.06 9.84
CA GLY A 213 -0.30 -3.54 10.38
C GLY A 213 0.80 -2.49 10.22
N VAL A 214 2.03 -2.93 10.28
CA VAL A 214 3.21 -2.07 10.21
C VAL A 214 4.03 -2.36 8.97
N ASN A 215 4.69 -1.32 8.46
CA ASN A 215 5.70 -1.42 7.42
C ASN A 215 6.83 -0.43 7.73
N TRP A 216 7.77 -0.20 6.81
CA TRP A 216 8.87 0.75 6.98
C TRP A 216 8.39 2.14 7.38
N LEU A 217 7.36 2.65 6.71
CA LEU A 217 6.65 3.87 7.09
C LEU A 217 5.22 3.48 7.48
N THR A 218 4.85 3.75 8.72
CA THR A 218 3.49 3.51 9.23
C THR A 218 2.84 4.86 9.55
N LEU A 219 1.65 5.11 9.01
CA LEU A 219 0.91 6.35 9.19
C LEU A 219 -0.25 6.12 10.16
N LEU A 220 -0.32 6.97 11.17
CA LEU A 220 -1.38 6.99 12.18
C LEU A 220 -2.06 8.36 12.14
N GLY A 221 -3.38 8.39 11.93
CA GLY A 221 -4.17 9.60 12.18
C GLY A 221 -4.22 9.92 13.68
N ASP A 222 -4.55 11.17 14.04
CA ASP A 222 -4.55 11.65 15.42
C ASP A 222 -5.33 10.74 16.37
N ARG A 223 -6.46 10.16 15.92
CA ARG A 223 -7.23 9.20 16.69
C ARG A 223 -6.37 8.03 17.19
N TRP A 224 -5.61 7.41 16.28
CA TRP A 224 -4.78 6.25 16.63
C TRP A 224 -3.57 6.65 17.47
N VAL A 225 -3.01 7.85 17.24
CA VAL A 225 -1.94 8.39 18.08
C VAL A 225 -2.43 8.59 19.53
N GLN A 226 -3.62 9.11 19.70
CA GLN A 226 -4.22 9.29 21.03
C GLN A 226 -4.58 7.96 21.70
N GLU A 227 -5.18 7.03 20.96
CA GLU A 227 -5.60 5.72 21.46
C GLU A 227 -4.40 4.87 21.94
N ILE A 228 -3.24 4.99 21.31
CA ILE A 228 -2.01 4.28 21.71
C ILE A 228 -1.29 4.95 22.89
N GLY A 229 -1.70 6.11 23.35
CA GLY A 229 -1.08 6.82 24.48
C GLY A 229 -0.29 8.08 24.11
N GLY A 230 -0.39 8.54 22.87
CA GLY A 230 0.21 9.79 22.41
C GLY A 230 1.67 9.70 21.96
N LEU A 231 2.18 10.84 21.50
CA LEU A 231 3.52 10.93 20.90
C LEU A 231 4.64 10.58 21.91
N ASP A 232 4.51 11.03 23.16
CA ASP A 232 5.55 10.79 24.18
C ASP A 232 5.62 9.32 24.58
N TYR A 233 4.45 8.64 24.67
CA TYR A 233 4.42 7.19 24.84
C TYR A 233 5.18 6.48 23.72
N LEU A 234 4.92 6.85 22.46
CA LEU A 234 5.60 6.27 21.31
C LEU A 234 7.11 6.52 21.33
N ARG A 235 7.56 7.73 21.69
CA ARG A 235 8.99 8.06 21.83
C ARG A 235 9.67 7.14 22.84
N ILE A 236 9.06 6.98 24.02
CA ILE A 236 9.62 6.15 25.11
C ILE A 236 9.66 4.69 24.69
N ARG A 237 8.62 4.18 24.04
CA ARG A 237 8.49 2.76 23.69
C ARG A 237 9.31 2.32 22.49
N LEU A 238 9.55 3.21 21.53
CA LEU A 238 10.23 2.90 20.29
C LEU A 238 11.74 3.26 20.33
N GLY A 239 12.12 4.31 21.05
CA GLY A 239 13.52 4.75 21.12
C GLY A 239 14.03 5.40 19.83
N ASP A 240 15.35 5.60 19.76
CA ASP A 240 16.02 6.40 18.72
C ASP A 240 16.13 5.73 17.35
N ASP A 241 15.93 4.41 17.28
CA ASP A 241 15.91 3.67 16.00
C ASP A 241 14.69 3.99 15.14
N PHE A 242 13.71 4.70 15.71
CA PHE A 242 12.47 5.06 15.03
C PHE A 242 12.37 6.57 14.84
N LYS A 243 12.19 7.00 13.60
CA LYS A 243 11.95 8.41 13.31
C LYS A 243 10.45 8.71 13.37
N LEU A 244 10.07 9.57 14.29
CA LEU A 244 8.70 10.08 14.45
C LEU A 244 8.57 11.42 13.73
N SER A 245 7.71 11.49 12.74
CA SER A 245 7.47 12.69 11.90
C SER A 245 6.01 13.13 12.04
N PRO A 246 5.67 14.01 13.01
CA PRO A 246 4.34 14.56 13.17
C PRO A 246 3.95 15.42 11.96
N TYR A 247 2.67 15.39 11.62
CA TYR A 247 2.04 16.28 10.65
C TYR A 247 0.64 16.67 11.13
N GLU A 248 0.05 17.68 10.52
CA GLU A 248 -1.31 18.08 10.88
C GLU A 248 -2.31 16.95 10.56
N GLY A 249 -2.92 16.37 11.59
CA GLY A 249 -3.86 15.24 11.50
C GLY A 249 -3.24 13.87 11.76
N GLY A 250 -1.93 13.78 12.12
CA GLY A 250 -1.35 12.49 12.45
C GLY A 250 0.16 12.45 12.63
N LEU A 251 0.67 11.24 12.57
CA LEU A 251 2.06 10.88 12.78
C LEU A 251 2.50 9.85 11.73
N MET A 252 3.66 10.05 11.14
CA MET A 252 4.36 9.01 10.40
C MET A 252 5.52 8.45 11.22
N ILE A 253 5.57 7.14 11.37
CA ILE A 253 6.62 6.39 12.07
C ILE A 253 7.47 5.67 11.03
N GLN A 254 8.77 5.96 11.00
CA GLN A 254 9.73 5.22 10.19
C GLN A 254 10.44 4.18 11.06
N ALA A 255 10.31 2.91 10.70
CA ALA A 255 10.88 1.76 11.40
C ALA A 255 12.31 1.47 10.88
N GLY A 256 13.29 2.08 11.51
CA GLY A 256 14.70 2.00 11.12
C GLY A 256 15.07 2.87 9.91
N PRO A 257 16.37 2.96 9.60
CA PRO A 257 16.88 3.86 8.56
C PRO A 257 16.56 3.41 7.13
N LYS A 258 16.26 2.12 6.94
CA LYS A 258 15.98 1.50 5.64
C LYS A 258 14.90 0.41 5.78
N PRO A 259 14.16 0.07 4.70
CA PRO A 259 13.20 -1.01 4.74
C PRO A 259 13.89 -2.37 5.01
N GLN A 260 13.18 -3.26 5.69
CA GLN A 260 13.61 -4.62 6.02
C GLN A 260 12.59 -5.61 5.47
N ILE A 261 13.03 -6.62 4.73
CA ILE A 261 12.11 -7.66 4.20
C ILE A 261 12.12 -8.94 5.05
N GLY A 262 13.25 -9.24 5.71
CA GLY A 262 13.46 -10.52 6.39
C GLY A 262 13.54 -11.71 5.44
N ASP A 263 13.77 -12.91 5.98
CA ASP A 263 13.65 -14.19 5.30
C ASP A 263 13.50 -15.28 6.36
N VAL A 264 12.33 -15.87 6.49
CA VAL A 264 12.05 -16.88 7.53
C VAL A 264 12.84 -18.15 7.33
N THR A 265 13.20 -18.50 6.09
CA THR A 265 14.02 -19.69 5.80
C THR A 265 15.45 -19.55 6.32
N ALA A 266 15.94 -18.31 6.43
CA ALA A 266 17.22 -17.95 7.02
C ALA A 266 17.09 -17.49 8.49
N ASN A 267 15.92 -17.66 9.11
CA ASN A 267 15.60 -17.19 10.47
C ASN A 267 15.89 -15.69 10.67
N ARG A 268 15.71 -14.87 9.63
CA ARG A 268 15.90 -13.42 9.66
C ARG A 268 14.55 -12.71 9.69
N TRP A 269 14.29 -12.03 10.78
CA TRP A 269 13.06 -11.24 10.98
C TRP A 269 13.35 -9.74 10.85
N PRO A 270 12.42 -8.94 10.30
CA PRO A 270 12.54 -7.48 10.23
C PRO A 270 12.33 -6.87 11.61
N GLN A 271 13.40 -6.78 12.42
CA GLN A 271 13.34 -6.49 13.86
C GLN A 271 12.66 -5.16 14.20
N HIS A 272 12.87 -4.12 13.38
CA HIS A 272 12.16 -2.85 13.59
C HIS A 272 10.65 -3.01 13.40
N TYR A 273 10.20 -3.84 12.43
CA TYR A 273 8.77 -4.07 12.24
C TYR A 273 8.18 -4.93 13.36
N VAL A 274 8.94 -5.91 13.84
CA VAL A 274 8.55 -6.71 15.02
C VAL A 274 8.35 -5.82 16.24
N THR A 275 9.32 -4.93 16.52
CA THR A 275 9.23 -3.97 17.63
C THR A 275 8.03 -3.03 17.47
N LEU A 276 7.87 -2.44 16.29
CA LEU A 276 6.75 -1.53 16.02
C LEU A 276 5.39 -2.24 16.13
N ALA A 277 5.28 -3.47 15.61
CA ALA A 277 4.06 -4.25 15.70
C ALA A 277 3.65 -4.56 17.15
N LYS A 278 4.61 -4.88 18.03
CA LYS A 278 4.35 -5.07 19.46
C LYS A 278 3.79 -3.80 20.12
N VAL A 279 4.36 -2.64 19.79
CA VAL A 279 3.90 -1.36 20.34
C VAL A 279 2.52 -1.00 19.82
N LEU A 280 2.26 -1.18 18.52
CA LEU A 280 0.98 -0.81 17.88
C LEU A 280 -0.09 -1.93 17.95
N LYS A 281 0.19 -3.06 18.58
CA LYS A 281 -0.73 -4.19 18.72
C LYS A 281 -2.13 -3.79 19.26
N PRO A 282 -2.26 -2.89 20.26
CA PRO A 282 -3.58 -2.49 20.77
C PRO A 282 -4.52 -1.90 19.73
N ILE A 283 -3.99 -1.19 18.73
CA ILE A 283 -4.75 -0.53 17.67
C ILE A 283 -4.77 -1.32 16.35
N GLN A 284 -4.19 -2.52 16.29
CA GLN A 284 -4.26 -3.37 15.11
C GLN A 284 -5.65 -4.01 14.98
N VAL A 285 -6.15 -4.13 13.75
CA VAL A 285 -7.40 -4.86 13.47
C VAL A 285 -7.29 -6.31 13.98
N LYS A 286 -8.38 -6.79 14.58
CA LYS A 286 -8.44 -8.18 15.12
C LYS A 286 -9.07 -9.16 14.12
N VAL A 287 -9.74 -8.65 13.11
CA VAL A 287 -10.46 -9.41 12.09
C VAL A 287 -10.24 -8.78 10.72
N HIS A 288 -10.16 -9.60 9.70
CA HIS A 288 -10.03 -9.16 8.31
C HIS A 288 -10.59 -10.22 7.36
N GLY A 289 -11.01 -9.84 6.16
CA GLY A 289 -11.38 -10.77 5.10
C GLY A 289 -10.15 -11.40 4.43
N ALA A 290 -10.39 -12.33 3.53
CA ALA A 290 -9.34 -12.90 2.68
C ALA A 290 -8.77 -11.84 1.74
N PHE A 291 -7.46 -11.89 1.46
CA PHE A 291 -6.81 -11.00 0.50
C PHE A 291 -7.07 -11.46 -0.94
N HIS A 292 -7.15 -12.77 -1.14
CA HIS A 292 -7.55 -13.37 -2.41
C HIS A 292 -8.74 -14.31 -2.21
N ARG A 293 -9.56 -14.45 -3.23
CA ARG A 293 -10.66 -15.43 -3.22
C ARG A 293 -10.08 -16.83 -3.12
N ASN A 294 -10.78 -17.70 -2.42
CA ASN A 294 -10.46 -19.12 -2.43
C ASN A 294 -10.46 -19.64 -3.86
N ASP A 295 -9.55 -20.56 -4.15
CA ASP A 295 -9.62 -21.30 -5.40
C ASP A 295 -10.89 -22.16 -5.41
N PRO A 296 -11.79 -22.00 -6.39
CA PRO A 296 -13.02 -22.80 -6.45
C PRO A 296 -12.78 -24.32 -6.53
N MET A 297 -11.64 -24.73 -7.08
CA MET A 297 -11.26 -26.13 -7.21
C MET A 297 -10.45 -26.65 -6.02
N GLY A 298 -10.06 -25.76 -5.11
CA GLY A 298 -9.28 -26.12 -3.91
C GLY A 298 -7.85 -26.60 -4.18
N VAL A 299 -7.35 -26.42 -5.39
CA VAL A 299 -6.02 -26.86 -5.83
C VAL A 299 -4.94 -25.86 -5.41
N GLN A 300 -5.19 -24.57 -5.63
CA GLN A 300 -4.25 -23.48 -5.33
C GLN A 300 -4.38 -23.00 -3.89
N LYS A 301 -3.26 -22.90 -3.21
CA LYS A 301 -3.17 -22.33 -1.85
C LYS A 301 -2.97 -20.81 -1.95
N ARG A 302 -4.06 -20.06 -2.06
CA ARG A 302 -4.04 -18.59 -2.15
C ARG A 302 -4.00 -17.92 -0.78
N MET A 303 -3.91 -16.60 -0.75
CA MET A 303 -4.09 -15.78 0.45
C MET A 303 -5.57 -15.76 0.87
N ASP A 304 -6.08 -16.94 1.24
CA ASP A 304 -7.41 -17.14 1.80
C ASP A 304 -7.56 -16.47 3.17
N HIS A 305 -8.69 -16.63 3.81
CA HIS A 305 -8.96 -16.00 5.11
C HIS A 305 -7.95 -16.40 6.19
N ALA A 306 -7.58 -17.68 6.29
CA ALA A 306 -6.65 -18.16 7.30
C ALA A 306 -5.23 -17.64 7.04
N ALA A 307 -4.76 -17.71 5.80
CA ALA A 307 -3.45 -17.20 5.39
C ALA A 307 -3.36 -15.68 5.56
N SER A 308 -4.43 -14.95 5.24
CA SER A 308 -4.50 -13.50 5.41
C SER A 308 -4.41 -13.09 6.88
N LEU A 309 -5.11 -13.78 7.78
CA LEU A 309 -5.01 -13.53 9.23
C LEU A 309 -3.62 -13.90 9.76
N ALA A 310 -3.06 -15.04 9.34
CA ALA A 310 -1.71 -15.45 9.73
C ALA A 310 -0.68 -14.39 9.29
N TRP A 311 -0.83 -13.84 8.08
CA TRP A 311 0.04 -12.78 7.60
C TRP A 311 -0.15 -11.47 8.37
N LEU A 312 -1.37 -11.06 8.68
CA LEU A 312 -1.63 -9.87 9.49
C LEU A 312 -0.96 -9.92 10.87
N PHE A 313 -0.92 -11.09 11.47
CA PHE A 313 -0.33 -11.31 12.80
C PHE A 313 1.06 -11.94 12.76
N ARG A 314 1.74 -11.86 11.60
CA ARG A 314 3.04 -12.52 11.35
C ARG A 314 4.16 -12.14 12.31
N PHE A 315 4.05 -11.01 12.98
CA PHE A 315 5.03 -10.54 13.97
C PHE A 315 4.69 -10.91 15.41
N ASP A 316 3.55 -11.57 15.65
CA ASP A 316 3.17 -12.01 16.99
C ASP A 316 4.12 -13.09 17.48
N GLY A 317 4.62 -12.95 18.72
CA GLY A 317 5.53 -13.93 19.34
C GLY A 317 6.96 -13.94 18.77
N LYS A 318 7.36 -12.94 17.98
CA LYS A 318 8.71 -12.83 17.42
C LYS A 318 9.60 -11.89 18.24
#